data_566eb4093e5a130d140ac60b0689315e
#
_entry.id   566eb4093e5a130d140ac60b0689315e
#
_cell.length_a   1.000
_cell.length_b   1.000
_cell.length_c   1.000
_cell.angle_alpha   90.00
_cell.angle_beta   90.00
_cell.angle_gamma   90.00
#
_symmetry.space_group_name_H-M   'P 1'
#
loop_
_entity.id
_entity.type
_entity.pdbx_description
1 polymer ?
#
loop_
_entity_poly.entity_id
_entity_poly.type
_entity_poly.pdbx_seq_one_letter_code
_entity_poly.pdbx_strand_id
1 'polypeptide(L)'
;YANGLKISFANCIYGLANELDPTIDAQKVLYLVSSTAECFLSRKYGLRVGAPYGGVCLPKDVPELTSLAPEGTVFREFLAGTGKINEWISSPEAKNMRVELDESPNWVSPDALITS
;
A
#
# COMPACT_ATOMS: atom_id res chain seq x y z
N TYR A 1 2.86 10.89 -5.59
CA TYR A 1 3.20 10.41 -4.24
C TYR A 1 1.98 9.87 -3.49
N ALA A 2 0.88 10.60 -3.50
CA ALA A 2 -0.30 10.22 -2.71
C ALA A 2 -0.84 8.83 -3.06
N ASN A 3 -0.85 8.45 -4.33
CA ASN A 3 -1.27 7.10 -4.71
C ASN A 3 -0.29 6.05 -4.20
N GLY A 4 1.01 6.32 -4.25
CA GLY A 4 2.02 5.45 -3.65
C GLY A 4 1.86 5.33 -2.14
N LEU A 5 1.54 6.43 -1.47
CA LEU A 5 1.25 6.43 -0.04
C LEU A 5 0.05 5.54 0.30
N LYS A 6 -1.03 5.60 -0.48
CA LYS A 6 -2.20 4.75 -0.27
C LYS A 6 -1.87 3.26 -0.45
N ILE A 7 -1.09 2.93 -1.46
CA ILE A 7 -0.65 1.55 -1.70
C ILE A 7 0.23 1.07 -0.55
N SER A 8 1.18 1.88 -0.11
CA SER A 8 2.06 1.53 1.01
C SER A 8 1.30 1.44 2.33
N PHE A 9 0.28 2.28 2.54
CA PHE A 9 -0.60 2.16 3.70
C PHE A 9 -1.29 0.79 3.71
N ALA A 10 -1.83 0.36 2.57
CA ALA A 10 -2.47 -0.96 2.47
C ALA A 10 -1.49 -2.08 2.82
N ASN A 11 -0.28 -2.02 2.29
CA ASN A 11 0.74 -3.03 2.57
C ASN A 11 1.27 -2.97 3.99
N CYS A 12 1.30 -1.79 4.60
CA CYS A 12 1.66 -1.64 6.01
C CYS A 12 0.61 -2.32 6.91
N ILE A 13 -0.67 -2.08 6.64
CA ILE A 13 -1.76 -2.74 7.38
C ILE A 13 -1.70 -4.25 7.19
N TYR A 14 -1.41 -4.70 5.98
CA TYR A 14 -1.26 -6.13 5.69
C TYR A 14 -0.14 -6.77 6.52
N GLY A 15 1.05 -6.16 6.52
CA GLY A 15 2.18 -6.65 7.31
C GLY A 15 1.92 -6.62 8.80
N LEU A 16 1.35 -5.55 9.30
CA LEU A 16 1.02 -5.40 10.72
C LEU A 16 -0.01 -6.44 11.15
N ALA A 17 -1.07 -6.62 10.38
CA ALA A 17 -2.10 -7.61 10.69
C ALA A 17 -1.51 -9.01 10.75
N ASN A 18 -0.63 -9.35 9.81
CA ASN A 18 0.02 -10.66 9.77
C ASN A 18 0.90 -10.90 11.02
N GLU A 19 1.58 -9.87 11.50
CA GLU A 19 2.39 -10.00 12.72
C GLU A 19 1.55 -10.11 13.98
N LEU A 20 0.43 -9.39 14.06
CA LEU A 20 -0.44 -9.40 15.23
C LEU A 20 -1.26 -10.68 15.32
N ASP A 21 -1.88 -11.08 14.23
CA ASP A 21 -2.72 -12.27 14.13
C ASP A 21 -2.94 -12.63 12.67
N PRO A 22 -2.33 -13.72 12.16
CA PRO A 22 -2.46 -14.09 10.74
C PRO A 22 -3.89 -14.40 10.29
N THR A 23 -4.84 -14.54 11.22
CA THR A 23 -6.26 -14.76 10.85
C THR A 23 -7.00 -13.48 10.53
N ILE A 24 -6.41 -12.29 10.78
CA ILE A 24 -7.00 -11.01 10.42
C ILE A 24 -7.03 -10.89 8.89
N ASP A 25 -8.21 -10.63 8.34
CA ASP A 25 -8.37 -10.35 6.92
C ASP A 25 -8.12 -8.86 6.66
N ALA A 26 -6.87 -8.53 6.33
CA ALA A 26 -6.46 -7.16 6.09
C ALA A 26 -7.20 -6.53 4.91
N GLN A 27 -7.57 -7.32 3.90
CA GLN A 27 -8.31 -6.83 2.76
C GLN A 27 -9.70 -6.31 3.18
N LYS A 28 -10.37 -7.02 4.08
CA LYS A 28 -11.65 -6.56 4.63
C LYS A 28 -11.50 -5.34 5.52
N VAL A 29 -10.43 -5.26 6.29
CA VAL A 29 -10.12 -4.06 7.10
C VAL A 29 -10.00 -2.84 6.19
N LEU A 30 -9.25 -2.94 5.11
CA LEU A 30 -9.06 -1.85 4.16
C LEU A 30 -10.36 -1.46 3.46
N TYR A 31 -11.20 -2.44 3.14
CA TYR A 31 -12.52 -2.16 2.59
C TYR A 31 -13.34 -1.28 3.56
N LEU A 32 -13.36 -1.63 4.84
CA LEU A 32 -14.08 -0.85 5.85
C LEU A 32 -13.49 0.56 5.99
N VAL A 33 -12.17 0.68 6.02
CA VAL A 33 -11.49 1.98 6.06
C VAL A 33 -11.88 2.83 4.86
N SER A 34 -11.86 2.26 3.66
CA SER A 34 -12.19 2.99 2.43
C SER A 34 -13.63 3.46 2.38
N SER A 35 -14.52 2.78 3.11
CA SER A 35 -15.94 3.13 3.18
C SER A 35 -16.24 4.25 4.15
N THR A 36 -15.32 4.52 5.10
CA THR A 36 -15.56 5.46 6.18
C THR A 36 -14.58 6.64 6.18
N ALA A 37 -13.37 6.45 5.64
CA ALA A 37 -12.36 7.50 5.62
C ALA A 37 -12.56 8.43 4.41
N GLU A 38 -12.58 9.72 4.68
CA GLU A 38 -12.84 10.73 3.64
C GLU A 38 -11.74 10.80 2.56
N CYS A 39 -10.53 10.37 2.89
CA CYS A 39 -9.42 10.40 1.94
C CYS A 39 -9.55 9.39 0.79
N PHE A 40 -10.50 8.47 0.84
CA PHE A 40 -10.72 7.48 -0.20
C PHE A 40 -11.80 7.93 -1.18
N LEU A 41 -11.55 9.03 -1.86
CA LEU A 41 -12.45 9.51 -2.93
C LEU A 41 -12.49 8.55 -4.12
N SER A 42 -11.39 7.85 -4.38
CA SER A 42 -11.29 6.82 -5.40
C SER A 42 -10.76 5.54 -4.78
N ARG A 43 -11.35 4.41 -5.16
CA ARG A 43 -10.91 3.08 -4.70
C ARG A 43 -9.96 2.41 -5.68
N LYS A 44 -9.43 3.17 -6.63
CA LYS A 44 -8.49 2.65 -7.62
C LYS A 44 -7.15 2.22 -7.00
N TYR A 45 -6.69 2.96 -6.01
CA TYR A 45 -5.42 2.67 -5.33
C TYR A 45 -5.65 2.51 -3.84
N GLY A 46 -4.81 1.69 -3.22
CA GLY A 46 -4.76 1.57 -1.77
C GLY A 46 -5.77 0.61 -1.16
N LEU A 47 -6.43 -0.23 -1.96
CA LEU A 47 -7.34 -1.24 -1.45
C LEU A 47 -6.80 -2.65 -1.54
N ARG A 48 -5.86 -2.91 -2.44
CA ARG A 48 -5.33 -4.25 -2.63
C ARG A 48 -4.07 -4.44 -1.80
N VAL A 49 -4.04 -5.51 -1.01
CA VAL A 49 -2.86 -5.84 -0.21
C VAL A 49 -1.96 -6.83 -0.94
N GLY A 50 -0.69 -6.85 -0.57
CA GLY A 50 0.27 -7.83 -1.07
C GLY A 50 0.88 -7.51 -2.42
N ALA A 51 0.57 -6.35 -2.99
CA ALA A 51 1.09 -5.94 -4.28
C ALA A 51 1.85 -4.62 -4.16
N PRO A 52 3.13 -4.56 -4.56
CA PRO A 52 3.85 -3.30 -4.58
C PRO A 52 3.28 -2.39 -5.67
N TYR A 53 3.50 -1.08 -5.52
CA TYR A 53 3.24 -0.19 -6.64
C TYR A 53 4.33 -0.36 -7.69
N GLY A 54 3.94 -0.22 -8.94
CA GLY A 54 4.82 -0.31 -10.08
C GLY A 54 4.43 0.70 -11.14
N GLY A 55 4.77 0.41 -12.38
CA GLY A 55 4.51 1.29 -13.50
C GLY A 55 5.60 2.33 -13.69
N VAL A 56 5.32 3.36 -14.48
CA VAL A 56 6.31 4.36 -14.87
C VAL A 56 6.40 5.49 -13.85
N CYS A 57 5.25 5.96 -13.34
CA CYS A 57 5.18 7.19 -12.56
C CYS A 57 5.51 7.02 -11.08
N LEU A 58 4.92 6.02 -10.41
CA LEU A 58 5.05 5.92 -8.96
C LEU A 58 6.49 5.58 -8.50
N PRO A 59 7.22 4.65 -9.15
CA PRO A 59 8.61 4.39 -8.76
C PRO A 59 9.54 5.58 -8.96
N LYS A 60 9.18 6.51 -9.82
CA LYS A 60 9.93 7.74 -10.07
C LYS A 60 9.52 8.85 -9.11
N ASP A 61 8.23 9.08 -8.97
CA ASP A 61 7.70 10.24 -8.25
C ASP A 61 7.88 10.13 -6.73
N VAL A 62 7.80 8.92 -6.17
CA VAL A 62 8.00 8.73 -4.73
C VAL A 62 9.43 9.09 -4.30
N PRO A 63 10.50 8.57 -4.94
CA PRO A 63 11.85 8.98 -4.59
C PRO A 63 12.13 10.45 -4.86
N GLU A 64 11.58 11.02 -5.93
CA GLU A 64 11.77 12.43 -6.26
C GLU A 64 11.24 13.33 -5.16
N LEU A 65 10.00 13.12 -4.72
CA LEU A 65 9.44 13.93 -3.63
C LEU A 65 10.22 13.71 -2.34
N THR A 66 10.56 12.47 -2.02
CA THR A 66 11.33 12.14 -0.83
C THR A 66 12.65 12.88 -0.81
N SER A 67 13.35 12.95 -1.93
CA SER A 67 14.66 13.59 -2.02
C SER A 67 14.62 15.10 -1.82
N LEU A 68 13.46 15.74 -1.97
CA LEU A 68 13.32 17.17 -1.73
C LEU A 68 13.36 17.50 -0.25
N ALA A 69 13.01 16.57 0.62
CA ALA A 69 13.08 16.78 2.06
C ALA A 69 14.51 16.59 2.57
N PRO A 70 15.05 17.54 3.36
CA PRO A 70 16.41 17.43 3.89
C PRO A 70 16.56 16.18 4.77
N GLU A 71 17.72 15.55 4.69
CA GLU A 71 18.05 14.42 5.56
C GLU A 71 18.01 14.83 7.02
N GLY A 72 17.60 13.93 7.89
CA GLY A 72 17.50 14.16 9.32
C GLY A 72 16.25 14.89 9.76
N THR A 73 15.36 15.26 8.84
CA THR A 73 14.08 15.91 9.19
C THR A 73 12.95 14.87 9.29
N VAL A 74 11.95 15.20 10.10
CA VAL A 74 10.73 14.37 10.20
C VAL A 74 10.00 14.29 8.87
N PHE A 75 10.16 15.29 8.03
CA PHE A 75 9.56 15.31 6.69
C PHE A 75 10.16 14.20 5.82
N ARG A 76 11.48 14.06 5.84
CA ARG A 76 12.18 13.00 5.11
C ARG A 76 11.75 11.63 5.62
N GLU A 77 11.65 11.45 6.93
CA GLU A 77 11.25 10.18 7.52
C GLU A 77 9.85 9.76 7.07
N PHE A 78 8.91 10.70 7.09
CA PHE A 78 7.54 10.40 6.66
C PHE A 78 7.49 10.00 5.18
N LEU A 79 8.12 10.79 4.32
CA LEU A 79 8.10 10.53 2.89
C LEU A 79 8.83 9.24 2.52
N ALA A 80 9.96 8.97 3.17
CA ALA A 80 10.76 7.78 2.92
C ALA A 80 10.03 6.49 3.31
N GLY A 81 9.13 6.56 4.29
CA GLY A 81 8.36 5.39 4.74
C GLY A 81 7.57 4.74 3.61
N THR A 82 7.01 5.53 2.71
CA THR A 82 6.25 5.03 1.56
C THR A 82 7.11 4.10 0.69
N GLY A 83 8.32 4.56 0.34
CA GLY A 83 9.24 3.76 -0.47
C GLY A 83 9.76 2.53 0.28
N LYS A 84 10.03 2.67 1.57
CA LYS A 84 10.52 1.55 2.39
C LYS A 84 9.49 0.43 2.48
N ILE A 85 8.22 0.74 2.63
CA ILE A 85 7.17 -0.27 2.65
C ILE A 85 7.08 -0.96 1.29
N ASN A 86 7.19 -0.20 0.20
CA ASN A 86 7.18 -0.79 -1.14
C ASN A 86 8.37 -1.72 -1.37
N GLU A 87 9.54 -1.34 -0.89
CA GLU A 87 10.73 -2.20 -0.94
C GLU A 87 10.52 -3.48 -0.11
N TRP A 88 9.94 -3.33 1.09
CA TRP A 88 9.69 -4.48 1.95
C TRP A 88 8.75 -5.49 1.29
N ILE A 89 7.60 -5.05 0.75
CA ILE A 89 6.65 -5.97 0.13
C ILE A 89 7.24 -6.64 -1.13
N SER A 90 8.23 -6.00 -1.75
CA SER A 90 8.93 -6.56 -2.90
C SER A 90 10.11 -7.45 -2.52
N SER A 91 10.48 -7.49 -1.24
CA SER A 91 11.67 -8.20 -0.77
C SER A 91 11.43 -9.71 -0.64
N PRO A 92 12.51 -10.52 -0.59
CA PRO A 92 12.39 -11.95 -0.31
C PRO A 92 11.72 -12.25 1.04
N GLU A 93 11.88 -11.37 2.03
CA GLU A 93 11.27 -11.49 3.35
C GLU A 93 9.74 -11.54 3.27
N ALA A 94 9.15 -10.79 2.33
CA ALA A 94 7.71 -10.72 2.14
C ALA A 94 7.20 -11.63 1.03
N LYS A 95 8.01 -12.53 0.51
CA LYS A 95 7.67 -13.36 -0.65
C LYS A 95 6.34 -14.10 -0.49
N ASN A 96 6.08 -14.66 0.69
CA ASN A 96 4.88 -15.43 0.94
C ASN A 96 3.62 -14.56 1.12
N MET A 97 3.80 -13.27 1.27
CA MET A 97 2.71 -12.32 1.44
C MET A 97 2.28 -11.67 0.13
N ARG A 98 3.15 -11.73 -0.89
CA ARG A 98 2.84 -11.11 -2.19
C ARG A 98 1.74 -11.88 -2.90
N VAL A 99 0.85 -11.10 -3.50
CA VAL A 99 -0.19 -11.62 -4.40
C VAL A 99 0.34 -11.43 -5.82
N GLU A 100 0.18 -12.46 -6.66
CA GLU A 100 0.53 -12.32 -8.07
C GLU A 100 -0.33 -11.21 -8.69
N LEU A 101 0.35 -10.27 -9.32
CA LEU A 101 -0.31 -9.25 -10.10
C LEU A 101 -0.79 -9.90 -11.38
N ASP A 102 -2.08 -10.15 -11.46
CA ASP A 102 -2.71 -10.20 -12.76
C ASP A 102 -2.65 -8.77 -13.34
N GLU A 103 -3.09 -8.58 -14.56
CA GLU A 103 -3.03 -7.29 -15.24
C GLU A 103 -3.93 -6.22 -14.61
N SER A 104 -4.56 -6.50 -13.49
CA SER A 104 -5.46 -5.56 -12.86
C SER A 104 -4.68 -4.48 -12.08
N PRO A 105 -5.17 -3.24 -12.08
CA PRO A 105 -4.57 -2.19 -11.25
C PRO A 105 -4.75 -2.49 -9.76
N ASN A 106 -4.10 -1.70 -8.91
CA ASN A 106 -4.23 -1.84 -7.45
C ASN A 106 -5.60 -1.31 -6.98
N TRP A 107 -6.66 -1.93 -7.46
CA TRP A 107 -7.99 -1.68 -6.94
C TRP A 107 -8.83 -2.94 -7.04
N VAL A 108 -9.78 -3.05 -6.15
CA VAL A 108 -10.72 -4.17 -6.10
C VAL A 108 -12.11 -3.60 -5.95
N SER A 109 -13.07 -4.13 -6.69
CA SER A 109 -14.46 -3.74 -6.50
C SER A 109 -14.88 -4.06 -5.06
N PRO A 110 -15.52 -3.11 -4.35
CA PRO A 110 -16.04 -3.39 -3.01
C PRO A 110 -16.97 -4.60 -2.96
N ASP A 111 -17.77 -4.79 -4.00
CA ASP A 111 -18.70 -5.92 -4.08
C ASP A 111 -17.96 -7.25 -4.12
N ALA A 112 -16.82 -7.31 -4.80
CA ALA A 112 -15.99 -8.51 -4.85
C ALA A 112 -15.40 -8.86 -3.49
N LEU A 113 -15.15 -7.87 -2.64
CA LEU A 113 -14.63 -8.10 -1.27
C LEU A 113 -15.71 -8.61 -0.33
N ILE A 114 -16.96 -8.22 -0.55
CA ILE A 114 -18.08 -8.63 0.31
C ILE A 114 -18.51 -10.06 -0.01
N THR A 115 -18.43 -10.46 -1.26
CA THR A 115 -18.92 -11.76 -1.72
C THR A 115 -17.90 -12.90 -1.63
N SER A 116 -16.66 -12.56 -1.34
CA SER A 116 -15.59 -13.57 -1.25
C SER A 116 -15.48 -14.22 0.13
#